data_28ca7bbaf4135d5321af28e31766cc8c
#
_entry.id   28ca7bbaf4135d5321af28e31766cc8c
#
_cell.length_a   1.000
_cell.length_b   1.000
_cell.length_c   1.000
_cell.angle_alpha   90.00
_cell.angle_beta   90.00
_cell.angle_gamma   90.00
#
_symmetry.space_group_name_H-M   'P 1'
#
loop_
_entity.id
_entity.type
_entity.pdbx_description
1 polymer ?
#
loop_
_entity_poly.entity_id
_entity_poly.type
_entity_poly.pdbx_seq_one_letter_code
_entity_poly.pdbx_strand_id
1 'polypeptide(L)'
;HEWVSCLLLNALIEQSGDKKDDAAWLSLLSNNTWNEAQLQALTSQNIAKPLDNLPPLAQWVAWLIVTHHRLPREKEHTGWNGEETNSISELLNCIDASWGYKNEQNYQQRLKDCFNFPHGLLSQSTEWLKQVKKWSTRLLQEQHQTKVLAENGAWRVVLHHARLCLMLGDHYYSSQKADEKWKSSIELYANTERNQAKQTVLKQKLDEHLVKVSQQALQVSQSLSRFSTDMDVALDIKALKQKSPSGFEWQDKAVDSIKNFKQQHKEANNNGWFIVNMASTGYGKTIANAKIMRALSNDGESLRYILALGLRTLTLQTGDEYRHKIGLDNSELAVLIGSAAVKELHEQSQKSLNTEPTFQELGSESAELLLDEELDFSEAPTADFLTAVLPANQPKNHAFLYKPVLACTIDHIIAATETTRGGKYILPCLRLLSSDLVIDEVDDFDGQDLIAIGRLIHLAGMLGRKVMISSATIPPSLAEGFFNAYQEGWELYNAFKQQTQPIACIWIDEFKSLIETINATDSKER
;
A
#
# COMPACT_ATOMS: atom_id res chain seq x y z
N HIS A 1 14.69 -15.34 -8.48
CA HIS A 1 13.56 -16.26 -8.33
C HIS A 1 12.32 -15.78 -9.08
N GLU A 2 11.96 -14.53 -8.96
CA GLU A 2 10.73 -13.93 -9.52
C GLU A 2 10.69 -14.07 -11.06
N TRP A 3 11.81 -13.76 -11.72
CA TRP A 3 11.92 -13.91 -13.17
C TRP A 3 11.70 -15.36 -13.63
N VAL A 4 12.33 -16.34 -12.96
CA VAL A 4 12.16 -17.77 -13.29
C VAL A 4 10.71 -18.21 -13.07
N SER A 5 10.06 -17.72 -12.02
CA SER A 5 8.64 -18.01 -11.77
C SER A 5 7.73 -17.46 -12.88
N CYS A 6 8.04 -16.29 -13.42
CA CYS A 6 7.33 -15.75 -14.57
C CYS A 6 7.58 -16.54 -15.86
N LEU A 7 8.79 -17.04 -16.06
CA LEU A 7 9.09 -17.93 -17.20
C LEU A 7 8.36 -19.26 -17.09
N LEU A 8 8.24 -19.83 -15.89
CA LEU A 8 7.41 -21.01 -15.65
C LEU A 8 5.94 -20.75 -15.93
N LEU A 9 5.40 -19.60 -15.53
CA LEU A 9 4.03 -19.20 -15.86
C LEU A 9 3.84 -19.10 -17.37
N ASN A 10 4.75 -18.44 -18.08
CA ASN A 10 4.69 -18.35 -19.53
C ASN A 10 4.76 -19.75 -20.18
N ALA A 11 5.66 -20.62 -19.72
CA ALA A 11 5.79 -21.99 -20.24
C ALA A 11 4.51 -22.82 -20.03
N LEU A 12 3.81 -22.61 -18.91
CA LEU A 12 2.52 -23.24 -18.64
C LEU A 12 1.43 -22.76 -19.62
N ILE A 13 1.41 -21.45 -19.90
CA ILE A 13 0.48 -20.84 -20.87
C ILE A 13 0.76 -21.36 -22.29
N GLU A 14 2.04 -21.45 -22.68
CA GLU A 14 2.45 -22.03 -23.96
C GLU A 14 1.94 -23.49 -24.10
N GLN A 15 2.09 -24.26 -23.02
CA GLN A 15 1.66 -25.67 -23.02
C GLN A 15 0.15 -25.83 -23.06
N SER A 16 -0.64 -24.85 -22.63
CA SER A 16 -2.10 -24.90 -22.68
C SER A 16 -2.68 -24.83 -24.10
N GLY A 17 -1.87 -24.37 -25.06
CA GLY A 17 -2.26 -24.25 -26.47
C GLY A 17 -3.08 -23.01 -26.80
N ASP A 18 -3.63 -22.30 -25.82
CA ASP A 18 -4.32 -21.04 -26.01
C ASP A 18 -3.72 -19.95 -25.09
N LYS A 19 -2.99 -19.03 -25.72
CA LYS A 19 -2.31 -17.93 -25.03
C LYS A 19 -3.22 -16.76 -24.65
N LYS A 20 -4.46 -16.76 -25.13
CA LYS A 20 -5.40 -15.63 -24.91
C LYS A 20 -6.47 -15.94 -23.87
N ASP A 21 -6.62 -17.21 -23.52
CA ASP A 21 -7.67 -17.66 -22.59
C ASP A 21 -7.09 -18.15 -21.27
N ASP A 22 -7.47 -17.49 -20.19
CA ASP A 22 -7.11 -17.91 -18.83
C ASP A 22 -7.66 -19.29 -18.46
N ALA A 23 -8.79 -19.74 -19.05
CA ALA A 23 -9.35 -21.05 -18.79
C ALA A 23 -8.42 -22.19 -19.20
N ALA A 24 -7.67 -22.03 -20.29
CA ALA A 24 -6.80 -23.07 -20.82
C ALA A 24 -5.68 -23.44 -19.83
N TRP A 25 -4.88 -22.47 -19.38
CA TRP A 25 -3.77 -22.72 -18.45
C TRP A 25 -4.25 -23.05 -17.03
N LEU A 26 -5.35 -22.43 -16.57
CA LEU A 26 -5.96 -22.78 -15.28
C LEU A 26 -6.48 -24.23 -15.26
N SER A 27 -7.02 -24.71 -16.39
CA SER A 27 -7.46 -26.11 -16.52
C SER A 27 -6.32 -27.09 -16.42
N LEU A 28 -5.15 -26.77 -16.99
CA LEU A 28 -3.94 -27.60 -16.80
C LEU A 28 -3.59 -27.73 -15.31
N LEU A 29 -3.61 -26.61 -14.57
CA LEU A 29 -3.32 -26.59 -13.14
C LEU A 29 -4.36 -27.33 -12.31
N SER A 30 -5.65 -27.11 -12.58
CA SER A 30 -6.73 -27.74 -11.82
C SER A 30 -6.82 -29.26 -12.03
N ASN A 31 -6.45 -29.72 -13.20
CA ASN A 31 -6.47 -31.15 -13.55
C ASN A 31 -5.11 -31.85 -13.32
N ASN A 32 -4.06 -31.07 -13.02
CA ASN A 32 -2.69 -31.59 -12.90
C ASN A 32 -2.22 -32.35 -14.16
N THR A 33 -2.47 -31.76 -15.35
CA THR A 33 -2.24 -32.38 -16.65
C THR A 33 -1.06 -31.79 -17.42
N TRP A 34 -0.24 -30.92 -16.81
CA TRP A 34 0.95 -30.38 -17.46
C TRP A 34 2.08 -31.41 -17.58
N ASN A 35 2.93 -31.21 -18.57
CA ASN A 35 4.15 -32.01 -18.77
C ASN A 35 5.36 -31.27 -18.19
N GLU A 36 5.93 -31.79 -17.10
CA GLU A 36 7.03 -31.16 -16.39
C GLU A 36 8.31 -31.03 -17.25
N ALA A 37 8.66 -32.05 -18.02
CA ALA A 37 9.82 -31.99 -18.89
C ALA A 37 9.69 -30.92 -19.97
N GLN A 38 8.49 -30.75 -20.51
CA GLN A 38 8.19 -29.67 -21.46
C GLN A 38 8.23 -28.29 -20.78
N LEU A 39 7.72 -28.16 -19.55
CA LEU A 39 7.82 -26.90 -18.79
C LEU A 39 9.27 -26.50 -18.56
N GLN A 40 10.11 -27.42 -18.13
CA GLN A 40 11.55 -27.17 -17.94
C GLN A 40 12.24 -26.75 -19.24
N ALA A 41 11.95 -27.46 -20.35
CA ALA A 41 12.49 -27.14 -21.66
C ALA A 41 12.07 -25.75 -22.17
N LEU A 42 10.81 -25.38 -22.00
CA LEU A 42 10.29 -24.06 -22.37
C LEU A 42 10.84 -22.94 -21.48
N THR A 43 10.98 -23.19 -20.17
CA THR A 43 11.49 -22.21 -19.21
C THR A 43 12.95 -21.84 -19.49
N SER A 44 13.75 -22.80 -19.96
CA SER A 44 15.17 -22.59 -20.30
C SER A 44 15.40 -21.91 -21.66
N GLN A 45 14.34 -21.70 -22.44
CA GLN A 45 14.46 -20.98 -23.73
C GLN A 45 14.70 -19.48 -23.50
N ASN A 46 15.57 -18.90 -24.29
CA ASN A 46 15.83 -17.45 -24.26
C ASN A 46 14.73 -16.72 -25.04
N ILE A 47 13.60 -16.46 -24.39
CA ILE A 47 12.48 -15.70 -24.95
C ILE A 47 12.72 -14.23 -24.67
N ALA A 48 12.71 -13.39 -25.71
CA ALA A 48 13.01 -11.96 -25.59
C ALA A 48 11.99 -11.21 -24.69
N LYS A 49 10.70 -11.54 -24.82
CA LYS A 49 9.61 -10.92 -24.06
C LYS A 49 8.63 -11.99 -23.58
N PRO A 50 8.95 -12.74 -22.53
CA PRO A 50 8.11 -13.85 -22.06
C PRO A 50 6.81 -13.41 -21.39
N LEU A 51 6.70 -12.14 -20.99
CA LEU A 51 5.53 -11.56 -20.34
C LEU A 51 4.61 -10.83 -21.31
N ASP A 52 4.98 -10.79 -22.61
CA ASP A 52 4.17 -10.18 -23.64
C ASP A 52 2.99 -11.08 -24.02
N ASN A 53 1.83 -10.46 -24.23
CA ASN A 53 0.60 -11.16 -24.66
C ASN A 53 0.08 -12.27 -23.73
N LEU A 54 0.34 -12.17 -22.43
CA LEU A 54 -0.29 -13.05 -21.45
C LEU A 54 -1.81 -12.77 -21.35
N PRO A 55 -2.66 -13.78 -21.07
CA PRO A 55 -4.06 -13.56 -20.80
C PRO A 55 -4.27 -12.74 -19.52
N PRO A 56 -5.42 -12.05 -19.34
CA PRO A 56 -5.59 -11.02 -18.30
C PRO A 56 -5.24 -11.45 -16.88
N LEU A 57 -5.70 -12.60 -16.42
CA LEU A 57 -5.39 -13.07 -15.07
C LEU A 57 -3.91 -13.47 -14.93
N ALA A 58 -3.33 -14.07 -15.97
CA ALA A 58 -1.91 -14.39 -15.97
C ALA A 58 -1.02 -13.12 -15.90
N GLN A 59 -1.44 -12.00 -16.51
CA GLN A 59 -0.79 -10.72 -16.34
C GLN A 59 -0.81 -10.26 -14.87
N TRP A 60 -1.94 -10.43 -14.18
CA TRP A 60 -2.06 -10.08 -12.76
C TRP A 60 -1.15 -10.96 -11.88
N VAL A 61 -1.12 -12.25 -12.16
CA VAL A 61 -0.24 -13.19 -11.46
C VAL A 61 1.22 -12.85 -11.70
N ALA A 62 1.62 -12.61 -12.96
CA ALA A 62 2.97 -12.19 -13.31
C ALA A 62 3.37 -10.88 -12.61
N TRP A 63 2.48 -9.88 -12.59
CA TRP A 63 2.70 -8.62 -11.89
C TRP A 63 2.95 -8.83 -10.39
N LEU A 64 2.13 -9.64 -9.72
CA LEU A 64 2.31 -9.96 -8.30
C LEU A 64 3.64 -10.69 -8.05
N ILE A 65 4.01 -11.63 -8.91
CA ILE A 65 5.28 -12.35 -8.81
C ILE A 65 6.47 -11.37 -8.88
N VAL A 66 6.52 -10.49 -9.87
CA VAL A 66 7.68 -9.60 -10.06
C VAL A 66 7.71 -8.42 -9.12
N THR A 67 6.57 -8.01 -8.54
CA THR A 67 6.49 -6.76 -7.76
C THR A 67 6.36 -6.94 -6.26
N HIS A 68 6.24 -8.17 -5.72
CA HIS A 68 6.03 -8.33 -4.28
C HIS A 68 7.20 -7.82 -3.43
N HIS A 69 8.44 -7.81 -3.92
CA HIS A 69 9.57 -7.20 -3.23
C HIS A 69 9.81 -5.75 -3.61
N ARG A 70 9.64 -5.39 -4.88
CA ARG A 70 9.87 -4.02 -5.37
C ARG A 70 9.07 -3.70 -6.61
N LEU A 71 8.80 -2.41 -6.83
CA LEU A 71 8.18 -1.92 -8.06
C LEU A 71 9.24 -1.55 -9.10
N PRO A 72 8.94 -1.61 -10.41
CA PRO A 72 9.81 -1.11 -11.46
C PRO A 72 10.01 0.41 -11.32
N ARG A 73 11.19 0.91 -11.76
CA ARG A 73 11.49 2.33 -11.82
C ARG A 73 11.40 2.82 -13.25
N GLU A 74 10.83 3.99 -13.44
CA GLU A 74 10.63 4.64 -14.72
C GLU A 74 11.93 4.77 -15.55
N LYS A 75 13.04 5.13 -14.90
CA LYS A 75 14.32 5.43 -15.57
C LYS A 75 15.22 4.21 -15.83
N GLU A 76 14.90 3.06 -15.29
CA GLU A 76 15.76 1.87 -15.40
C GLU A 76 15.38 0.99 -16.61
N HIS A 77 14.26 1.29 -17.27
CA HIS A 77 13.74 0.46 -18.37
C HIS A 77 13.60 1.29 -19.65
N THR A 78 14.34 0.92 -20.65
CA THR A 78 14.30 1.52 -21.99
C THR A 78 12.95 1.24 -22.65
N GLY A 79 12.16 2.27 -22.86
CA GLY A 79 10.89 2.19 -23.59
C GLY A 79 9.68 2.77 -22.89
N TRP A 80 9.79 3.10 -21.60
CA TRP A 80 8.75 3.87 -20.92
C TRP A 80 9.09 5.36 -20.97
N ASN A 81 8.31 6.11 -21.73
CA ASN A 81 8.49 7.55 -21.98
C ASN A 81 7.68 8.44 -21.04
N GLY A 82 7.14 7.88 -19.94
CA GLY A 82 6.32 8.63 -18.97
C GLY A 82 4.88 8.84 -19.42
N GLU A 83 4.45 8.23 -20.53
CA GLU A 83 3.05 8.23 -20.91
C GLU A 83 2.23 7.36 -19.94
N GLU A 84 0.99 7.75 -19.71
CA GLU A 84 0.07 6.99 -18.86
C GLU A 84 -0.13 5.58 -19.43
N THR A 85 0.32 4.58 -18.67
CA THR A 85 0.06 3.19 -19.03
C THR A 85 -1.27 2.74 -18.46
N ASN A 86 -2.22 2.47 -19.32
CA ASN A 86 -3.55 2.01 -18.93
C ASN A 86 -3.66 0.50 -18.81
N SER A 87 -2.60 -0.25 -19.11
CA SER A 87 -2.61 -1.71 -19.08
C SER A 87 -1.42 -2.30 -18.31
N ILE A 88 -1.67 -3.41 -17.62
CA ILE A 88 -0.61 -4.19 -16.98
C ILE A 88 0.37 -4.75 -18.00
N SER A 89 -0.09 -5.08 -19.20
CA SER A 89 0.76 -5.60 -20.28
C SER A 89 1.92 -4.64 -20.58
N GLU A 90 1.64 -3.35 -20.69
CA GLU A 90 2.67 -2.33 -20.93
C GLU A 90 3.68 -2.26 -19.78
N LEU A 91 3.21 -2.33 -18.52
CA LEU A 91 4.07 -2.36 -17.35
C LEU A 91 4.95 -3.63 -17.30
N LEU A 92 4.40 -4.78 -17.67
CA LEU A 92 5.14 -6.04 -17.74
C LEU A 92 6.21 -6.03 -18.84
N ASN A 93 5.98 -5.31 -19.93
CA ASN A 93 6.98 -5.15 -21.02
C ASN A 93 8.22 -4.36 -20.59
N CYS A 94 8.16 -3.62 -19.48
CA CYS A 94 9.33 -2.95 -18.88
C CYS A 94 10.19 -3.90 -18.03
N ILE A 95 9.81 -5.16 -17.86
CA ILE A 95 10.50 -6.12 -17.01
C ILE A 95 11.22 -7.15 -17.88
N ASP A 96 12.51 -7.30 -17.67
CA ASP A 96 13.38 -8.21 -18.41
C ASP A 96 14.17 -9.16 -17.49
N ALA A 97 15.07 -9.95 -18.06
CA ALA A 97 15.88 -10.92 -17.35
C ALA A 97 16.82 -10.29 -16.28
N SER A 98 17.07 -8.98 -16.34
CA SER A 98 17.88 -8.27 -15.33
C SER A 98 17.10 -7.93 -14.07
N TRP A 99 15.80 -8.14 -14.08
CA TRP A 99 14.91 -7.84 -12.95
C TRP A 99 15.35 -8.56 -11.66
N GLY A 100 15.52 -7.81 -10.59
CA GLY A 100 15.93 -8.35 -9.28
C GLY A 100 17.43 -8.43 -9.06
N TYR A 101 18.25 -8.35 -10.10
CA TYR A 101 19.70 -8.47 -9.97
C TYR A 101 20.38 -7.12 -9.69
N LYS A 102 21.13 -7.06 -8.57
CA LYS A 102 22.02 -5.93 -8.26
C LYS A 102 23.49 -6.30 -8.19
N ASN A 103 23.80 -7.59 -8.23
CA ASN A 103 25.15 -8.09 -8.03
C ASN A 103 25.80 -8.41 -9.37
N GLU A 104 26.74 -7.59 -9.81
CA GLU A 104 27.46 -7.74 -11.09
C GLU A 104 28.44 -8.93 -11.11
N GLN A 105 28.85 -9.41 -9.93
CA GLN A 105 29.76 -10.55 -9.84
C GLN A 105 29.02 -11.89 -9.98
N ASN A 106 29.44 -12.69 -10.95
CA ASN A 106 28.91 -14.03 -11.25
C ASN A 106 27.46 -14.11 -11.77
N TYR A 107 26.92 -13.02 -12.31
CA TYR A 107 25.57 -12.96 -12.87
C TYR A 107 25.26 -14.10 -13.84
N GLN A 108 26.13 -14.34 -14.80
CA GLN A 108 25.94 -15.37 -15.85
C GLN A 108 25.84 -16.80 -15.27
N GLN A 109 26.64 -17.11 -14.26
CA GLN A 109 26.60 -18.43 -13.64
C GLN A 109 25.35 -18.61 -12.78
N ARG A 110 25.00 -17.61 -11.96
CA ARG A 110 23.78 -17.61 -11.14
C ARG A 110 22.52 -17.70 -11.99
N LEU A 111 22.50 -17.04 -13.15
CA LEU A 111 21.40 -17.14 -14.08
C LEU A 111 21.23 -18.58 -14.60
N LYS A 112 22.32 -19.25 -14.99
CA LYS A 112 22.29 -20.64 -15.41
C LYS A 112 21.82 -21.58 -14.28
N ASP A 113 22.26 -21.34 -13.05
CA ASP A 113 21.88 -22.15 -11.89
C ASP A 113 20.38 -22.03 -11.59
N CYS A 114 19.75 -20.87 -11.85
CA CYS A 114 18.31 -20.68 -11.72
C CYS A 114 17.47 -21.55 -12.66
N PHE A 115 18.02 -22.05 -13.75
CA PHE A 115 17.35 -22.93 -14.71
C PHE A 115 17.74 -24.41 -14.53
N ASN A 116 18.53 -24.73 -13.52
CA ASN A 116 18.90 -26.09 -13.21
C ASN A 116 17.99 -26.67 -12.12
N PHE A 117 17.16 -27.62 -12.50
CA PHE A 117 16.20 -28.27 -11.60
C PHE A 117 16.58 -29.76 -11.38
N PRO A 118 17.72 -30.05 -10.74
CA PRO A 118 18.22 -31.42 -10.64
C PRO A 118 17.32 -32.36 -9.82
N HIS A 119 16.45 -31.77 -8.97
CA HIS A 119 15.49 -32.49 -8.15
C HIS A 119 14.04 -32.31 -8.62
N GLY A 120 13.84 -31.85 -9.85
CA GLY A 120 12.51 -31.56 -10.40
C GLY A 120 11.91 -30.23 -9.90
N LEU A 121 10.69 -29.97 -10.35
CA LEU A 121 9.90 -28.80 -9.97
C LEU A 121 9.05 -29.08 -8.72
N LEU A 122 8.30 -28.09 -8.26
CA LEU A 122 7.37 -28.20 -7.11
C LEU A 122 6.21 -29.18 -7.35
N SER A 123 6.02 -29.64 -8.58
CA SER A 123 5.05 -30.68 -8.96
C SER A 123 5.17 -32.00 -8.18
N GLN A 124 6.29 -32.24 -7.51
CA GLN A 124 6.48 -33.39 -6.63
C GLN A 124 5.93 -33.16 -5.20
N SER A 125 5.56 -31.95 -4.83
CA SER A 125 4.97 -31.64 -3.52
C SER A 125 3.45 -31.82 -3.53
N THR A 126 2.96 -32.80 -2.79
CA THR A 126 1.53 -33.08 -2.66
C THR A 126 0.74 -31.90 -2.07
N GLU A 127 1.30 -31.24 -1.06
CA GLU A 127 0.62 -30.11 -0.41
C GLU A 127 0.58 -28.88 -1.32
N TRP A 128 1.65 -28.59 -2.06
CA TRP A 128 1.67 -27.53 -3.04
C TRP A 128 0.65 -27.82 -4.17
N LEU A 129 0.64 -29.02 -4.74
CA LEU A 129 -0.31 -29.42 -5.78
C LEU A 129 -1.77 -29.28 -5.32
N LYS A 130 -2.06 -29.66 -4.08
CA LYS A 130 -3.39 -29.49 -3.48
C LYS A 130 -3.83 -28.04 -3.45
N GLN A 131 -2.93 -27.10 -3.09
CA GLN A 131 -3.24 -25.68 -3.10
C GLN A 131 -3.42 -25.15 -4.52
N VAL A 132 -2.52 -25.52 -5.43
CA VAL A 132 -2.62 -25.12 -6.85
C VAL A 132 -3.94 -25.56 -7.44
N LYS A 133 -4.31 -26.82 -7.28
CA LYS A 133 -5.60 -27.36 -7.73
C LYS A 133 -6.78 -26.60 -7.14
N LYS A 134 -6.78 -26.35 -5.83
CA LYS A 134 -7.83 -25.63 -5.13
C LYS A 134 -8.03 -24.23 -5.72
N TRP A 135 -6.95 -23.47 -5.89
CA TRP A 135 -7.02 -22.08 -6.30
C TRP A 135 -7.26 -21.91 -7.79
N SER A 136 -6.65 -22.74 -8.64
CA SER A 136 -6.95 -22.73 -10.07
C SER A 136 -8.41 -23.09 -10.37
N THR A 137 -9.00 -24.06 -9.65
CA THR A 137 -10.41 -24.38 -9.75
C THR A 137 -11.31 -23.20 -9.36
N ARG A 138 -10.99 -22.47 -8.28
CA ARG A 138 -11.73 -21.28 -7.87
C ARG A 138 -11.63 -20.15 -8.90
N LEU A 139 -10.43 -19.90 -9.39
CA LEU A 139 -10.21 -18.87 -10.41
C LEU A 139 -10.94 -19.18 -11.72
N LEU A 140 -11.05 -20.46 -12.10
CA LEU A 140 -11.89 -20.89 -13.21
C LEU A 140 -13.38 -20.55 -13.01
N GLN A 141 -13.88 -20.70 -11.79
CA GLN A 141 -15.26 -20.35 -11.46
C GLN A 141 -15.51 -18.84 -11.47
N GLU A 142 -14.50 -18.05 -11.14
CA GLU A 142 -14.59 -16.58 -11.01
C GLU A 142 -14.14 -15.82 -12.27
N GLN A 143 -13.97 -16.48 -13.41
CA GLN A 143 -13.47 -15.84 -14.64
C GLN A 143 -14.33 -14.67 -15.11
N HIS A 144 -15.65 -14.77 -14.96
CA HIS A 144 -16.55 -13.68 -15.33
C HIS A 144 -16.26 -12.44 -14.48
N GLN A 145 -16.10 -12.61 -13.17
CA GLN A 145 -15.78 -11.51 -12.26
C GLN A 145 -14.42 -10.89 -12.59
N THR A 146 -13.43 -11.72 -12.88
CA THR A 146 -12.09 -11.25 -13.29
C THR A 146 -12.17 -10.37 -14.54
N LYS A 147 -12.97 -10.78 -15.53
CA LYS A 147 -13.17 -10.01 -16.75
C LYS A 147 -13.83 -8.66 -16.47
N VAL A 148 -14.88 -8.61 -15.67
CA VAL A 148 -15.55 -7.36 -15.26
C VAL A 148 -14.57 -6.42 -14.58
N LEU A 149 -13.76 -6.93 -13.64
CA LEU A 149 -12.75 -6.13 -12.93
C LEU A 149 -11.64 -5.64 -13.86
N ALA A 150 -11.30 -6.40 -14.89
CA ALA A 150 -10.35 -5.97 -15.93
C ALA A 150 -10.89 -4.82 -16.77
N GLU A 151 -12.17 -4.92 -17.20
CA GLU A 151 -12.81 -3.96 -18.08
C GLU A 151 -13.11 -2.61 -17.41
N ASN A 152 -13.51 -2.63 -16.12
CA ASN A 152 -13.90 -1.41 -15.39
C ASN A 152 -12.75 -0.73 -14.62
N GLY A 153 -11.51 -1.22 -14.76
CA GLY A 153 -10.32 -0.65 -14.13
C GLY A 153 -10.11 -1.05 -12.66
N ALA A 154 -11.06 -1.72 -12.02
CA ALA A 154 -10.98 -2.12 -10.60
C ALA A 154 -9.85 -3.13 -10.31
N TRP A 155 -9.25 -3.73 -11.34
CA TRP A 155 -8.06 -4.57 -11.20
C TRP A 155 -6.92 -3.84 -10.46
N ARG A 156 -6.84 -2.51 -10.55
CA ARG A 156 -5.83 -1.70 -9.82
C ARG A 156 -6.01 -1.83 -8.31
N VAL A 157 -7.26 -1.75 -7.84
CA VAL A 157 -7.60 -1.92 -6.42
C VAL A 157 -7.32 -3.35 -5.97
N VAL A 158 -7.70 -4.34 -6.79
CA VAL A 158 -7.46 -5.77 -6.51
C VAL A 158 -5.97 -6.04 -6.37
N LEU A 159 -5.14 -5.59 -7.31
CA LEU A 159 -3.69 -5.82 -7.28
C LEU A 159 -3.00 -5.08 -6.14
N HIS A 160 -3.46 -3.86 -5.82
CA HIS A 160 -2.95 -3.13 -4.65
C HIS A 160 -3.16 -3.94 -3.36
N HIS A 161 -4.37 -4.44 -3.12
CA HIS A 161 -4.69 -5.24 -1.95
C HIS A 161 -3.98 -6.61 -1.99
N ALA A 162 -4.00 -7.30 -3.12
CA ALA A 162 -3.36 -8.60 -3.27
C ALA A 162 -1.86 -8.54 -3.03
N ARG A 163 -1.18 -7.50 -3.58
CA ARG A 163 0.23 -7.27 -3.34
C ARG A 163 0.52 -7.01 -1.86
N LEU A 164 -0.28 -6.18 -1.20
CA LEU A 164 -0.13 -5.91 0.24
C LEU A 164 -0.32 -7.19 1.07
N CYS A 165 -1.34 -8.00 0.78
CA CYS A 165 -1.57 -9.28 1.44
C CYS A 165 -0.41 -10.26 1.23
N LEU A 166 0.11 -10.34 0.01
CA LEU A 166 1.23 -11.22 -0.33
C LEU A 166 2.50 -10.80 0.43
N MET A 167 2.82 -9.51 0.43
CA MET A 167 3.97 -8.96 1.15
C MET A 167 3.88 -9.22 2.66
N LEU A 168 2.73 -8.96 3.27
CA LEU A 168 2.50 -9.22 4.70
C LEU A 168 2.59 -10.72 5.03
N GLY A 169 2.04 -11.58 4.18
CA GLY A 169 2.11 -13.03 4.34
C GLY A 169 3.54 -13.55 4.22
N ASP A 170 4.30 -13.05 3.24
CA ASP A 170 5.70 -13.41 3.04
C ASP A 170 6.58 -12.94 4.21
N HIS A 171 6.47 -11.69 4.63
CA HIS A 171 7.19 -11.16 5.79
C HIS A 171 6.91 -11.97 7.06
N TYR A 172 5.63 -12.26 7.31
CA TYR A 172 5.24 -13.06 8.47
C TYR A 172 5.90 -14.43 8.44
N TYR A 173 5.72 -15.18 7.34
CA TYR A 173 6.22 -16.55 7.31
C TYR A 173 7.74 -16.63 7.21
N SER A 174 8.37 -15.70 6.49
CA SER A 174 9.83 -15.60 6.42
C SER A 174 10.48 -15.39 7.79
N SER A 175 9.80 -14.73 8.73
CA SER A 175 10.28 -14.55 10.12
C SER A 175 10.15 -15.80 10.98
N GLN A 176 9.26 -16.73 10.62
CA GLN A 176 9.03 -17.96 11.40
C GLN A 176 10.15 -18.99 11.18
N LYS A 177 10.31 -19.93 12.13
CA LYS A 177 11.14 -21.12 11.95
C LYS A 177 10.53 -22.05 10.90
N ALA A 178 11.35 -22.90 10.29
CA ALA A 178 10.85 -23.98 9.45
C ALA A 178 9.91 -24.91 10.24
N ASP A 179 8.88 -25.44 9.59
CA ASP A 179 7.94 -26.37 10.21
C ASP A 179 8.56 -27.78 10.26
N GLU A 180 9.01 -28.20 11.43
CA GLU A 180 9.63 -29.53 11.64
C GLU A 180 8.69 -30.70 11.25
N LYS A 181 7.40 -30.45 11.19
CA LYS A 181 6.39 -31.43 10.78
C LYS A 181 6.16 -31.48 9.27
N TRP A 182 6.75 -30.54 8.52
CA TRP A 182 6.62 -30.51 7.07
C TRP A 182 7.39 -31.65 6.43
N LYS A 183 6.64 -32.57 5.83
CA LYS A 183 7.22 -33.73 5.15
C LYS A 183 7.18 -33.50 3.65
N SER A 184 8.33 -33.26 3.05
CA SER A 184 8.47 -33.10 1.61
C SER A 184 9.79 -33.68 1.13
N SER A 185 9.76 -34.30 -0.06
CA SER A 185 10.95 -34.75 -0.78
C SER A 185 11.62 -33.63 -1.60
N ILE A 186 11.01 -32.43 -1.64
CA ILE A 186 11.56 -31.28 -2.35
C ILE A 186 12.84 -30.81 -1.69
N GLU A 187 13.91 -30.65 -2.47
CA GLU A 187 15.22 -30.15 -2.02
C GLU A 187 15.49 -28.71 -2.53
N LEU A 188 14.42 -27.94 -2.73
CA LEU A 188 14.47 -26.50 -3.01
C LEU A 188 14.16 -25.74 -1.73
N TYR A 189 14.89 -24.66 -1.49
CA TYR A 189 14.75 -23.84 -0.29
C TYR A 189 14.44 -22.38 -0.65
N ALA A 190 13.54 -21.76 0.10
CA ALA A 190 13.10 -20.39 -0.14
C ALA A 190 14.07 -19.38 0.46
N ASN A 191 14.58 -19.65 1.65
CA ASN A 191 15.37 -18.70 2.43
C ASN A 191 16.47 -19.39 3.26
N THR A 192 17.31 -18.57 3.87
CA THR A 192 18.43 -19.00 4.72
C THR A 192 18.35 -18.31 6.07
N GLU A 193 19.03 -18.87 7.06
CA GLU A 193 19.23 -18.25 8.37
C GLU A 193 20.69 -18.42 8.84
N ARG A 194 21.09 -17.65 9.85
CA ARG A 194 22.38 -17.82 10.51
C ARG A 194 22.23 -18.72 11.74
N ASN A 195 23.00 -19.79 11.79
CA ASN A 195 23.08 -20.65 12.97
C ASN A 195 23.89 -19.98 14.10
N GLN A 196 23.96 -20.64 15.26
CA GLN A 196 24.73 -20.15 16.42
C GLN A 196 26.22 -19.94 16.12
N ALA A 197 26.79 -20.67 15.15
CA ALA A 197 28.16 -20.50 14.68
C ALA A 197 28.30 -19.38 13.60
N LYS A 198 27.25 -18.55 13.38
CA LYS A 198 27.17 -17.50 12.36
C LYS A 198 27.33 -18.00 10.90
N GLN A 199 27.14 -19.30 10.67
CA GLN A 199 27.15 -19.88 9.32
C GLN A 199 25.74 -19.76 8.71
N THR A 200 25.68 -19.44 7.42
CA THR A 200 24.44 -19.44 6.66
C THR A 200 23.98 -20.87 6.41
N VAL A 201 22.78 -21.20 6.87
CA VAL A 201 22.15 -22.51 6.67
C VAL A 201 20.82 -22.35 5.96
N LEU A 202 20.40 -23.38 5.24
CA LEU A 202 19.09 -23.42 4.59
C LEU A 202 17.99 -23.47 5.66
N LYS A 203 16.90 -22.74 5.47
CA LYS A 203 15.86 -22.59 6.49
C LYS A 203 14.56 -23.30 6.09
N GLN A 204 13.73 -22.70 5.25
CA GLN A 204 12.41 -23.21 4.89
C GLN A 204 12.44 -23.87 3.50
N LYS A 205 11.84 -25.03 3.36
CA LYS A 205 11.64 -25.65 2.04
C LYS A 205 10.73 -24.77 1.18
N LEU A 206 10.95 -24.74 -0.13
CA LEU A 206 10.24 -23.85 -1.04
C LEU A 206 8.74 -24.15 -1.10
N ASP A 207 8.35 -25.40 -1.12
CA ASP A 207 6.95 -25.82 -1.13
C ASP A 207 6.25 -25.50 0.20
N GLU A 208 6.91 -25.70 1.33
CA GLU A 208 6.47 -25.27 2.65
C GLU A 208 6.22 -23.76 2.66
N HIS A 209 7.23 -22.99 2.27
CA HIS A 209 7.20 -21.55 2.28
C HIS A 209 6.02 -21.00 1.45
N LEU A 210 5.89 -21.43 0.19
CA LEU A 210 4.83 -20.95 -0.70
C LEU A 210 3.43 -21.30 -0.20
N VAL A 211 3.23 -22.51 0.35
CA VAL A 211 1.94 -22.91 0.92
C VAL A 211 1.59 -22.08 2.16
N LYS A 212 2.55 -21.89 3.06
CA LYS A 212 2.34 -21.14 4.31
C LYS A 212 2.17 -19.64 4.05
N VAL A 213 2.95 -19.05 3.14
CA VAL A 213 2.78 -17.66 2.69
C VAL A 213 1.38 -17.46 2.10
N SER A 214 0.92 -18.36 1.24
CA SER A 214 -0.43 -18.29 0.69
C SER A 214 -1.51 -18.33 1.78
N GLN A 215 -1.37 -19.20 2.78
CA GLN A 215 -2.30 -19.28 3.90
C GLN A 215 -2.32 -17.98 4.72
N GLN A 216 -1.15 -17.40 5.00
CA GLN A 216 -1.04 -16.14 5.72
C GLN A 216 -1.60 -14.96 4.92
N ALA A 217 -1.29 -14.85 3.64
CA ALA A 217 -1.83 -13.83 2.77
C ALA A 217 -3.37 -13.82 2.75
N LEU A 218 -3.99 -15.01 2.80
CA LEU A 218 -5.45 -15.14 2.88
C LEU A 218 -6.00 -14.70 4.24
N GLN A 219 -5.33 -15.01 5.35
CA GLN A 219 -5.72 -14.53 6.68
C GLN A 219 -5.62 -13.00 6.74
N VAL A 220 -4.54 -12.44 6.20
CA VAL A 220 -4.38 -10.98 6.06
C VAL A 220 -5.52 -10.38 5.25
N SER A 221 -5.87 -10.96 4.11
CA SER A 221 -6.97 -10.49 3.26
C SER A 221 -8.31 -10.42 4.01
N GLN A 222 -8.60 -11.44 4.82
CA GLN A 222 -9.80 -11.46 5.68
C GLN A 222 -9.76 -10.37 6.77
N SER A 223 -8.59 -10.16 7.36
CA SER A 223 -8.40 -9.14 8.40
C SER A 223 -8.46 -7.72 7.82
N LEU A 224 -7.86 -7.48 6.64
CA LEU A 224 -7.87 -6.17 5.99
C LEU A 224 -9.28 -5.67 5.65
N SER A 225 -10.24 -6.56 5.41
CA SER A 225 -11.63 -6.17 5.15
C SER A 225 -12.29 -5.42 6.32
N ARG A 226 -11.84 -5.69 7.54
CA ARG A 226 -12.32 -5.04 8.78
C ARG A 226 -11.30 -4.08 9.39
N PHE A 227 -10.12 -3.96 8.79
CA PHE A 227 -9.00 -3.23 9.37
C PHE A 227 -9.33 -1.78 9.71
N SER A 228 -10.11 -1.09 8.87
CA SER A 228 -10.51 0.30 9.11
C SER A 228 -11.53 0.47 10.23
N THR A 229 -12.33 -0.56 10.52
CA THR A 229 -13.36 -0.54 11.57
C THR A 229 -12.81 -1.01 12.91
N ASP A 230 -11.78 -1.82 12.89
CA ASP A 230 -11.20 -2.42 14.09
C ASP A 230 -10.08 -1.54 14.71
N MET A 231 -9.69 -0.45 14.02
CA MET A 231 -8.67 0.47 14.50
C MET A 231 -9.21 1.48 15.51
N ASP A 232 -8.40 1.79 16.53
CA ASP A 232 -8.73 2.76 17.56
C ASP A 232 -9.08 4.13 16.97
N VAL A 233 -10.06 4.78 17.60
CA VAL A 233 -10.52 6.14 17.29
C VAL A 233 -10.45 7.00 18.54
N ALA A 234 -10.16 8.28 18.40
CA ALA A 234 -10.25 9.22 19.53
C ALA A 234 -11.73 9.65 19.69
N LEU A 235 -12.21 9.56 20.91
CA LEU A 235 -13.60 9.84 21.29
C LEU A 235 -13.66 10.90 22.39
N ASP A 236 -14.82 11.49 22.58
CA ASP A 236 -15.14 12.38 23.71
C ASP A 236 -14.23 13.61 23.87
N ILE A 237 -13.66 14.11 22.75
CA ILE A 237 -12.77 15.26 22.75
C ILE A 237 -13.58 16.53 23.08
N LYS A 238 -13.48 16.98 24.33
CA LYS A 238 -14.28 18.09 24.88
C LYS A 238 -14.14 19.39 24.11
N ALA A 239 -12.93 19.76 23.71
CA ALA A 239 -12.67 20.97 22.95
C ALA A 239 -13.41 21.04 21.61
N LEU A 240 -13.57 19.89 20.94
CA LEU A 240 -14.28 19.83 19.65
C LEU A 240 -15.80 19.80 19.79
N LYS A 241 -16.33 19.52 21.00
CA LYS A 241 -17.76 19.58 21.32
C LYS A 241 -18.20 20.99 21.70
N GLN A 242 -17.29 21.82 22.16
CA GLN A 242 -17.58 23.19 22.58
C GLN A 242 -17.82 24.11 21.37
N LYS A 243 -18.68 25.12 21.58
CA LYS A 243 -18.85 26.22 20.61
C LYS A 243 -17.55 26.96 20.43
N SER A 244 -17.29 27.34 19.21
CA SER A 244 -16.11 28.15 18.87
C SER A 244 -16.19 29.53 19.53
N PRO A 245 -15.07 30.13 19.94
CA PRO A 245 -15.04 31.49 20.48
C PRO A 245 -15.52 32.53 19.48
N SER A 246 -15.82 33.74 19.98
CA SER A 246 -16.17 34.86 19.12
C SER A 246 -15.07 35.15 18.08
N GLY A 247 -15.48 35.32 16.83
CA GLY A 247 -14.59 35.46 15.66
C GLY A 247 -14.22 34.12 14.98
N PHE A 248 -14.59 32.97 15.58
CA PHE A 248 -14.35 31.64 15.01
C PHE A 248 -15.64 30.83 14.78
N GLU A 249 -16.81 31.50 14.80
CA GLU A 249 -18.13 30.87 14.64
C GLU A 249 -18.29 30.18 13.28
N TRP A 250 -17.48 30.53 12.30
CA TRP A 250 -17.45 29.90 10.99
C TRP A 250 -17.15 28.41 11.07
N GLN A 251 -16.33 27.98 12.06
CA GLN A 251 -16.01 26.57 12.30
C GLN A 251 -17.26 25.76 12.64
N ASP A 252 -18.11 26.31 13.52
CA ASP A 252 -19.37 25.67 13.90
C ASP A 252 -20.37 25.67 12.74
N LYS A 253 -20.43 26.74 11.96
CA LYS A 253 -21.26 26.81 10.74
C LYS A 253 -20.86 25.76 9.70
N ALA A 254 -19.54 25.53 9.52
CA ALA A 254 -19.05 24.48 8.64
C ALA A 254 -19.47 23.08 9.13
N VAL A 255 -19.35 22.82 10.43
CA VAL A 255 -19.82 21.55 11.05
C VAL A 255 -21.32 21.38 10.88
N ASP A 256 -22.11 22.43 11.12
CA ASP A 256 -23.57 22.39 10.98
C ASP A 256 -23.99 22.14 9.52
N SER A 257 -23.29 22.74 8.57
CA SER A 257 -23.52 22.50 7.13
C SER A 257 -23.31 21.02 6.78
N ILE A 258 -22.25 20.39 7.28
CA ILE A 258 -21.97 18.96 7.07
C ILE A 258 -23.06 18.09 7.74
N LYS A 259 -23.43 18.38 8.99
CA LYS A 259 -24.47 17.64 9.71
C LYS A 259 -25.81 17.73 8.99
N ASN A 260 -26.21 18.94 8.56
CA ASN A 260 -27.45 19.15 7.83
C ASN A 260 -27.44 18.39 6.50
N PHE A 261 -26.33 18.41 5.76
CA PHE A 261 -26.18 17.65 4.53
C PHE A 261 -26.33 16.13 4.79
N LYS A 262 -25.66 15.60 5.81
CA LYS A 262 -25.77 14.16 6.18
C LYS A 262 -27.19 13.79 6.63
N GLN A 263 -27.92 14.68 7.28
CA GLN A 263 -29.31 14.44 7.66
C GLN A 263 -30.27 14.45 6.46
N GLN A 264 -30.01 15.32 5.49
CA GLN A 264 -30.83 15.42 4.26
C GLN A 264 -30.56 14.27 3.29
N HIS A 265 -29.34 13.73 3.27
CA HIS A 265 -28.90 12.66 2.38
C HIS A 265 -28.53 11.42 3.20
N LYS A 266 -29.47 10.48 3.34
CA LYS A 266 -29.32 9.27 4.19
C LYS A 266 -28.07 8.44 3.88
N GLU A 267 -27.61 8.44 2.64
CA GLU A 267 -26.43 7.69 2.19
C GLU A 267 -25.14 8.52 2.18
N ALA A 268 -25.16 9.73 2.70
CA ALA A 268 -24.00 10.63 2.70
C ALA A 268 -22.73 10.03 3.37
N ASN A 269 -22.91 9.07 4.29
CA ASN A 269 -21.78 8.35 4.87
C ASN A 269 -21.05 7.44 3.88
N ASN A 270 -21.73 7.03 2.81
CA ASN A 270 -21.16 6.18 1.75
C ASN A 270 -20.52 7.01 0.62
N ASN A 271 -20.74 8.33 0.60
CA ASN A 271 -20.15 9.21 -0.40
C ASN A 271 -18.64 9.32 -0.24
N GLY A 272 -17.96 9.60 -1.36
CA GLY A 272 -16.64 10.22 -1.31
C GLY A 272 -16.75 11.62 -0.69
N TRP A 273 -15.71 12.06 0.01
CA TRP A 273 -15.66 13.40 0.58
C TRP A 273 -14.33 14.06 0.23
N PHE A 274 -14.43 15.17 -0.49
CA PHE A 274 -13.30 16.01 -0.83
C PHE A 274 -13.53 17.41 -0.28
N ILE A 275 -12.63 17.87 0.58
CA ILE A 275 -12.80 19.12 1.33
C ILE A 275 -11.64 20.07 1.03
N VAL A 276 -11.97 21.33 0.74
CA VAL A 276 -11.01 22.43 0.60
C VAL A 276 -11.29 23.47 1.67
N ASN A 277 -10.40 23.59 2.66
CA ASN A 277 -10.46 24.61 3.71
C ASN A 277 -9.49 25.74 3.37
N MET A 278 -10.04 26.90 2.97
CA MET A 278 -9.30 28.09 2.55
C MET A 278 -9.37 29.22 3.58
N ALA A 279 -9.71 28.94 4.84
CA ALA A 279 -9.72 29.97 5.87
C ALA A 279 -8.35 30.64 6.00
N SER A 280 -8.35 31.94 6.18
CA SER A 280 -7.14 32.76 6.26
C SER A 280 -6.23 32.34 7.43
N THR A 281 -4.94 32.67 7.33
CA THR A 281 -3.97 32.44 8.42
C THR A 281 -4.42 33.18 9.69
N GLY A 282 -4.34 32.48 10.84
CA GLY A 282 -4.78 33.02 12.12
C GLY A 282 -6.28 32.82 12.45
N TYR A 283 -7.10 32.37 11.52
CA TYR A 283 -8.53 32.09 11.75
C TYR A 283 -8.80 30.68 12.32
N GLY A 284 -7.78 30.00 12.83
CA GLY A 284 -7.96 28.75 13.58
C GLY A 284 -8.23 27.52 12.70
N LYS A 285 -7.59 27.40 11.52
CA LYS A 285 -7.68 26.24 10.63
C LYS A 285 -7.44 24.91 11.34
N THR A 286 -6.44 24.85 12.22
CA THR A 286 -6.08 23.62 12.96
C THR A 286 -7.25 23.01 13.73
N ILE A 287 -7.99 23.84 14.48
CA ILE A 287 -9.18 23.38 15.24
C ILE A 287 -10.33 23.08 14.28
N ALA A 288 -10.51 23.93 13.25
CA ALA A 288 -11.54 23.72 12.24
C ALA A 288 -11.36 22.38 11.52
N ASN A 289 -10.13 22.04 11.08
CA ASN A 289 -9.81 20.77 10.44
C ASN A 289 -10.25 19.60 11.33
N ALA A 290 -9.93 19.63 12.62
CA ALA A 290 -10.33 18.57 13.55
C ALA A 290 -11.87 18.52 13.75
N LYS A 291 -12.56 19.66 13.90
CA LYS A 291 -14.03 19.73 14.02
C LYS A 291 -14.73 19.19 12.77
N ILE A 292 -14.24 19.56 11.58
CA ILE A 292 -14.76 19.11 10.29
C ILE A 292 -14.56 17.60 10.13
N MET A 293 -13.34 17.09 10.38
CA MET A 293 -13.05 15.64 10.27
C MET A 293 -13.90 14.83 11.25
N ARG A 294 -14.14 15.34 12.47
CA ARG A 294 -15.07 14.74 13.42
C ARG A 294 -16.51 14.69 12.88
N ALA A 295 -17.01 15.77 12.30
CA ALA A 295 -18.35 15.82 11.73
C ALA A 295 -18.50 14.88 10.52
N LEU A 296 -17.42 14.63 9.79
CA LEU A 296 -17.35 13.74 8.64
C LEU A 296 -17.24 12.25 9.04
N SER A 297 -16.85 11.93 10.27
CA SER A 297 -16.82 10.52 10.72
C SER A 297 -18.22 9.89 10.63
N ASN A 298 -18.29 8.57 10.50
CA ASN A 298 -19.58 7.89 10.31
C ASN A 298 -20.54 8.09 11.48
N ASP A 299 -20.01 8.16 12.70
CA ASP A 299 -20.75 8.43 13.94
C ASP A 299 -20.91 9.93 14.26
N GLY A 300 -20.18 10.82 13.55
CA GLY A 300 -20.14 12.26 13.80
C GLY A 300 -19.40 12.66 15.09
N GLU A 301 -18.73 11.73 15.75
CA GLU A 301 -18.14 11.90 17.08
C GLU A 301 -16.67 11.50 17.17
N SER A 302 -16.23 10.53 16.36
CA SER A 302 -14.88 9.96 16.40
C SER A 302 -13.89 10.69 15.50
N LEU A 303 -12.60 10.52 15.80
CA LEU A 303 -11.49 10.97 14.97
C LEU A 303 -10.54 9.80 14.66
N ARG A 304 -10.26 9.61 13.37
CA ARG A 304 -9.13 8.84 12.91
C ARG A 304 -8.66 9.37 11.56
N TYR A 305 -7.53 10.08 11.56
CA TYR A 305 -6.97 10.64 10.32
C TYR A 305 -5.47 10.88 10.41
N ILE A 306 -4.89 11.13 9.25
CA ILE A 306 -3.52 11.56 9.04
C ILE A 306 -3.54 13.06 8.79
N LEU A 307 -2.74 13.81 9.53
CA LEU A 307 -2.45 15.21 9.27
C LEU A 307 -1.03 15.31 8.72
N ALA A 308 -0.94 15.48 7.40
CA ALA A 308 0.32 15.58 6.69
C ALA A 308 0.70 17.05 6.44
N LEU A 309 1.93 17.43 6.78
CA LEU A 309 2.45 18.79 6.64
C LEU A 309 3.78 18.77 5.84
N GLY A 310 4.08 19.89 5.16
CA GLY A 310 5.33 20.06 4.41
C GLY A 310 6.55 20.27 5.31
N LEU A 311 6.41 21.11 6.34
CA LEU A 311 7.51 21.56 7.18
C LEU A 311 7.54 20.89 8.56
N ARG A 312 8.73 20.55 9.03
CA ARG A 312 8.95 19.89 10.32
C ARG A 312 8.61 20.76 11.52
N THR A 313 8.97 22.03 11.45
CA THR A 313 8.68 23.00 12.51
C THR A 313 7.18 23.16 12.70
N LEU A 314 6.43 23.21 11.60
CA LEU A 314 4.97 23.26 11.62
C LEU A 314 4.38 21.95 12.17
N THR A 315 4.96 20.80 11.85
CA THR A 315 4.48 19.51 12.37
C THR A 315 4.59 19.44 13.89
N LEU A 316 5.70 19.90 14.47
CA LEU A 316 5.85 19.97 15.94
C LEU A 316 4.85 20.95 16.55
N GLN A 317 4.79 22.17 16.02
CA GLN A 317 3.88 23.21 16.49
C GLN A 317 2.42 22.75 16.44
N THR A 318 2.01 22.12 15.33
CA THR A 318 0.66 21.57 15.16
C THR A 318 0.42 20.41 16.14
N GLY A 319 1.41 19.55 16.36
CA GLY A 319 1.34 18.50 17.37
C GLY A 319 1.09 19.06 18.78
N ASP A 320 1.78 20.13 19.14
CA ASP A 320 1.58 20.82 20.42
C ASP A 320 0.21 21.48 20.51
N GLU A 321 -0.29 22.07 19.43
CA GLU A 321 -1.66 22.61 19.36
C GLU A 321 -2.71 21.50 19.57
N TYR A 322 -2.51 20.33 18.98
CA TYR A 322 -3.41 19.20 19.16
C TYR A 322 -3.43 18.70 20.61
N ARG A 323 -2.29 18.70 21.28
CA ARG A 323 -2.22 18.35 22.72
C ARG A 323 -2.87 19.41 23.60
N HIS A 324 -2.51 20.66 23.42
CA HIS A 324 -2.89 21.72 24.35
C HIS A 324 -4.25 22.38 24.06
N LYS A 325 -4.59 22.56 22.78
CA LYS A 325 -5.85 23.22 22.38
C LYS A 325 -6.98 22.24 22.12
N ILE A 326 -6.69 21.09 21.50
CA ILE A 326 -7.68 20.06 21.21
C ILE A 326 -7.80 19.10 22.39
N GLY A 327 -6.71 18.83 23.10
CA GLY A 327 -6.69 18.01 24.29
C GLY A 327 -6.53 16.51 24.01
N LEU A 328 -5.89 16.15 22.87
CA LEU A 328 -5.50 14.77 22.58
C LEU A 328 -4.34 14.34 23.49
N ASP A 329 -4.49 13.19 24.09
CA ASP A 329 -3.44 12.62 24.92
C ASP A 329 -2.41 11.79 24.13
N ASN A 330 -1.44 11.22 24.85
CA ASN A 330 -0.39 10.41 24.22
C ASN A 330 -0.91 9.08 23.66
N SER A 331 -2.07 8.59 24.05
CA SER A 331 -2.68 7.39 23.47
C SER A 331 -3.38 7.69 22.13
N GLU A 332 -3.82 8.93 21.94
CA GLU A 332 -4.64 9.37 20.82
C GLU A 332 -3.83 10.02 19.68
N LEU A 333 -2.72 10.70 20.02
CA LEU A 333 -1.90 11.46 19.08
C LEU A 333 -0.49 10.90 18.93
N ALA A 334 -0.10 10.65 17.67
CA ALA A 334 1.31 10.50 17.29
C ALA A 334 1.80 11.75 16.57
N VAL A 335 3.03 12.19 16.86
CA VAL A 335 3.71 13.26 16.14
C VAL A 335 5.04 12.72 15.62
N LEU A 336 5.20 12.67 14.29
CA LEU A 336 6.37 12.09 13.65
C LEU A 336 7.00 13.07 12.67
N ILE A 337 8.32 13.20 12.74
CA ILE A 337 9.09 14.10 11.88
C ILE A 337 10.08 13.25 11.08
N GLY A 338 10.20 13.53 9.79
CA GLY A 338 11.07 12.76 8.89
C GLY A 338 12.53 12.70 9.32
N SER A 339 13.14 11.55 9.09
CA SER A 339 14.51 11.17 9.53
C SER A 339 15.66 11.93 8.83
N ALA A 340 15.40 12.77 7.81
CA ALA A 340 16.46 13.56 7.17
C ALA A 340 17.17 14.51 8.15
N ALA A 341 16.50 14.97 9.27
CA ALA A 341 17.16 15.75 10.33
C ALA A 341 18.01 14.89 11.25
N VAL A 342 17.66 13.62 11.44
CA VAL A 342 18.50 12.67 12.18
C VAL A 342 19.72 12.31 11.34
N LYS A 343 19.61 12.25 10.01
CA LYS A 343 20.77 12.11 9.10
C LYS A 343 21.71 13.31 9.15
N GLU A 344 21.20 14.54 9.10
CA GLU A 344 22.06 15.73 9.23
C GLU A 344 22.78 15.81 10.60
N LEU A 345 22.10 15.45 11.68
CA LEU A 345 22.73 15.32 13.01
C LEU A 345 23.71 14.15 13.09
N HIS A 346 23.42 13.01 12.42
CA HIS A 346 24.33 11.88 12.31
C HIS A 346 25.52 12.16 11.40
N GLU A 347 25.33 12.83 10.27
CA GLU A 347 26.41 13.25 9.39
C GLU A 347 27.33 14.30 10.03
N GLN A 348 26.79 15.15 10.89
CA GLN A 348 27.60 16.07 11.73
C GLN A 348 28.33 15.35 12.86
N SER A 349 27.75 14.28 13.44
CA SER A 349 28.41 13.47 14.48
C SER A 349 29.36 12.41 13.90
N GLN A 350 29.16 11.90 12.67
CA GLN A 350 30.05 10.95 12.01
C GLN A 350 31.25 11.58 11.31
N LYS A 351 31.29 12.88 11.11
CA LYS A 351 32.53 13.58 10.72
C LYS A 351 33.63 13.52 11.80
N SER A 352 33.31 12.96 12.97
CA SER A 352 34.28 12.73 14.07
C SER A 352 34.72 11.28 14.27
N LEU A 353 34.18 10.29 13.53
CA LEU A 353 34.58 8.88 13.70
C LEU A 353 34.52 8.13 12.36
N ASN A 354 35.68 7.96 11.76
CA ASN A 354 35.88 7.10 10.59
C ASN A 354 35.68 5.63 10.95
N THR A 355 34.59 5.03 10.55
CA THR A 355 34.50 3.56 10.29
C THR A 355 33.28 3.28 9.44
N GLU A 356 33.53 2.77 8.23
CA GLU A 356 32.48 2.29 7.32
C GLU A 356 31.79 1.04 7.90
N PRO A 357 30.44 0.98 7.96
CA PRO A 357 29.75 -0.26 8.26
C PRO A 357 29.61 -1.09 7.00
N THR A 358 30.23 -2.25 7.01
CA THR A 358 30.07 -3.33 6.02
C THR A 358 28.63 -3.83 6.09
N PHE A 359 27.85 -3.60 5.03
CA PHE A 359 26.51 -4.18 4.85
C PHE A 359 26.64 -5.70 4.69
N GLN A 360 26.14 -6.44 5.67
CA GLN A 360 26.01 -7.90 5.59
C GLN A 360 24.57 -8.25 5.24
N GLU A 361 24.41 -8.91 4.08
CA GLU A 361 23.17 -9.44 3.53
C GLU A 361 22.46 -10.37 4.53
N LEU A 362 21.32 -9.94 5.05
CA LEU A 362 20.31 -10.80 5.68
C LEU A 362 19.33 -11.23 4.60
N GLY A 363 19.05 -12.51 4.53
CA GLY A 363 18.45 -13.27 3.43
C GLY A 363 16.98 -12.99 3.06
N SER A 364 16.48 -11.76 3.23
CA SER A 364 15.37 -11.20 2.45
C SER A 364 15.54 -9.69 2.37
N GLU A 365 15.54 -9.13 1.16
CA GLU A 365 15.65 -7.67 0.91
C GLU A 365 14.56 -6.85 1.63
N SER A 366 13.48 -7.48 2.04
CA SER A 366 12.37 -6.84 2.72
C SER A 366 12.56 -6.70 4.23
N ALA A 367 13.38 -7.55 4.87
CA ALA A 367 13.61 -7.50 6.31
C ALA A 367 14.57 -6.37 6.74
N GLU A 368 15.48 -5.93 5.85
CA GLU A 368 16.48 -4.90 6.18
C GLU A 368 15.92 -3.51 6.45
N LEU A 369 14.70 -3.22 5.99
CA LEU A 369 14.15 -1.86 6.01
C LEU A 369 13.27 -1.55 7.22
N LEU A 370 12.97 -2.53 8.05
CA LEU A 370 12.19 -2.36 9.28
C LEU A 370 13.07 -2.18 10.53
N LEU A 371 14.40 -2.33 10.38
CA LEU A 371 15.33 -2.41 11.52
C LEU A 371 15.95 -1.08 11.98
N ASP A 372 15.71 0.04 11.32
CA ASP A 372 16.25 1.33 11.74
C ASP A 372 15.32 2.06 12.71
N GLU A 373 15.77 2.12 13.95
CA GLU A 373 15.44 2.97 15.10
C GLU A 373 14.74 2.30 16.31
N GLU A 374 15.50 2.22 17.40
CA GLU A 374 15.06 1.79 18.73
C GLU A 374 14.25 2.88 19.45
N LEU A 375 13.06 2.53 19.97
CA LEU A 375 12.42 3.18 21.11
C LEU A 375 11.37 2.26 21.78
N ASP A 376 11.26 2.34 23.10
CA ASP A 376 10.53 1.47 24.03
C ASP A 376 9.02 1.76 24.10
N PHE A 377 8.14 0.72 24.08
CA PHE A 377 6.71 0.84 24.39
C PHE A 377 6.08 -0.43 24.95
N SER A 378 5.29 -0.25 25.96
CA SER A 378 4.39 -1.24 26.54
C SER A 378 2.96 -1.07 25.97
N GLU A 379 2.38 -2.20 25.56
CA GLU A 379 0.96 -2.53 25.40
C GLU A 379 0.11 -1.79 24.36
N ALA A 380 -0.06 -2.42 23.18
CA ALA A 380 -1.25 -2.28 22.34
C ALA A 380 -1.61 -3.64 21.73
N PRO A 381 -2.91 -4.00 21.60
CA PRO A 381 -3.31 -5.26 20.99
C PRO A 381 -2.95 -5.24 19.50
N THR A 382 -2.03 -6.10 19.12
CA THR A 382 -1.62 -6.30 17.73
C THR A 382 -2.44 -7.42 17.11
N ALA A 383 -3.04 -7.19 15.96
CA ALA A 383 -3.53 -8.29 15.15
C ALA A 383 -2.36 -9.24 14.83
N ASP A 384 -2.55 -10.55 15.00
CA ASP A 384 -1.49 -11.56 14.91
C ASP A 384 -0.61 -11.44 13.65
N PHE A 385 -1.19 -11.05 12.51
CA PHE A 385 -0.46 -10.89 11.26
C PHE A 385 0.46 -9.67 11.22
N LEU A 386 0.23 -8.68 12.10
CA LEU A 386 1.08 -7.48 12.19
C LEU A 386 2.26 -7.65 13.14
N THR A 387 2.24 -8.65 14.02
CA THR A 387 3.31 -8.88 15.00
C THR A 387 4.68 -9.14 14.37
N ALA A 388 4.72 -9.75 13.19
CA ALA A 388 5.97 -9.96 12.47
C ALA A 388 6.42 -8.73 11.68
N VAL A 389 5.48 -7.90 11.24
CA VAL A 389 5.75 -6.65 10.51
C VAL A 389 6.05 -5.50 11.48
N LEU A 390 5.44 -5.55 12.66
CA LEU A 390 5.58 -4.57 13.74
C LEU A 390 6.04 -5.28 15.02
N PRO A 391 7.33 -5.64 15.12
CA PRO A 391 7.85 -6.19 16.38
C PRO A 391 7.57 -5.25 17.55
N ALA A 392 7.29 -5.80 18.72
CA ALA A 392 6.95 -5.04 19.93
C ALA A 392 8.02 -4.01 20.34
N ASN A 393 9.25 -4.17 19.86
CA ASN A 393 10.37 -3.24 20.09
C ASN A 393 10.43 -2.07 19.08
N GLN A 394 9.41 -1.87 18.24
CA GLN A 394 9.34 -0.76 17.26
C GLN A 394 8.16 0.17 17.56
N PRO A 395 8.26 1.01 18.57
CA PRO A 395 7.17 1.84 19.10
C PRO A 395 6.72 2.97 18.18
N LYS A 396 7.63 3.51 17.36
CA LYS A 396 7.27 4.53 16.37
C LYS A 396 6.31 3.95 15.33
N ASN A 397 6.56 2.71 14.90
CA ASN A 397 5.71 2.02 13.93
C ASN A 397 4.33 1.69 14.52
N HIS A 398 4.28 1.32 15.81
CA HIS A 398 3.03 1.15 16.54
C HIS A 398 2.28 2.47 16.67
N ALA A 399 2.95 3.54 17.08
CA ALA A 399 2.35 4.87 17.18
C ALA A 399 1.83 5.35 15.79
N PHE A 400 2.62 5.13 14.74
CA PHE A 400 2.24 5.47 13.38
C PHE A 400 0.96 4.77 12.94
N LEU A 401 0.81 3.49 13.24
CA LEU A 401 -0.32 2.70 12.74
C LEU A 401 -1.55 2.80 13.64
N TYR A 402 -1.38 2.67 14.96
CA TYR A 402 -2.52 2.47 15.88
C TYR A 402 -3.10 3.76 16.43
N LYS A 403 -2.29 4.79 16.71
CA LYS A 403 -2.84 6.01 17.29
C LYS A 403 -3.88 6.66 16.37
N PRO A 404 -5.03 7.08 16.92
CA PRO A 404 -6.13 7.67 16.16
C PRO A 404 -5.70 8.82 15.24
N VAL A 405 -5.02 9.81 15.77
CA VAL A 405 -4.54 10.97 15.01
C VAL A 405 -3.04 10.89 14.83
N LEU A 406 -2.60 11.03 13.59
CA LEU A 406 -1.19 11.07 13.21
C LEU A 406 -0.86 12.42 12.61
N ALA A 407 -0.09 13.25 13.31
CA ALA A 407 0.54 14.44 12.75
C ALA A 407 1.95 14.08 12.29
N CYS A 408 2.23 14.22 11.00
CA CYS A 408 3.53 13.85 10.45
C CYS A 408 3.95 14.74 9.29
N THR A 409 5.25 14.77 9.00
CA THR A 409 5.70 15.30 7.71
C THR A 409 5.25 14.38 6.58
N ILE A 410 4.98 14.95 5.40
CA ILE A 410 4.45 14.23 4.24
C ILE A 410 5.32 13.01 3.87
N ASP A 411 6.62 13.07 4.11
CA ASP A 411 7.61 12.01 3.81
C ASP A 411 7.24 10.65 4.43
N HIS A 412 6.57 10.66 5.58
CA HIS A 412 6.14 9.43 6.24
C HIS A 412 5.02 8.70 5.53
N ILE A 413 4.15 9.42 4.82
CA ILE A 413 2.98 8.82 4.16
C ILE A 413 3.14 8.72 2.64
N ILE A 414 3.95 9.60 2.03
CA ILE A 414 4.18 9.62 0.60
C ILE A 414 4.78 8.31 0.08
N ALA A 415 5.48 7.56 0.95
CA ALA A 415 6.01 6.25 0.61
C ALA A 415 4.94 5.23 0.20
N ALA A 416 3.65 5.50 0.47
CA ALA A 416 2.54 4.69 -0.05
C ALA A 416 2.47 4.71 -1.59
N THR A 417 2.97 5.76 -2.25
CA THR A 417 2.93 5.94 -3.71
C THR A 417 4.30 6.09 -4.35
N GLU A 418 5.28 6.69 -3.65
CA GLU A 418 6.54 7.11 -4.25
C GLU A 418 7.72 6.15 -3.98
N THR A 419 7.50 5.05 -3.25
CA THR A 419 8.58 4.08 -3.00
C THR A 419 8.50 2.87 -3.92
N THR A 420 9.65 2.47 -4.44
CA THR A 420 9.80 1.21 -5.18
C THR A 420 10.10 0.02 -4.26
N ARG A 421 10.53 0.26 -3.02
CA ARG A 421 10.90 -0.78 -2.05
C ARG A 421 9.70 -1.27 -1.25
N GLY A 422 9.45 -2.59 -1.28
CA GLY A 422 8.28 -3.19 -0.64
C GLY A 422 8.14 -2.92 0.86
N GLY A 423 9.22 -3.04 1.64
CA GLY A 423 9.17 -2.83 3.08
C GLY A 423 8.71 -1.41 3.49
N LYS A 424 9.15 -0.38 2.78
CA LYS A 424 8.75 1.02 3.04
C LYS A 424 7.29 1.33 2.67
N TYR A 425 6.71 0.54 1.80
CA TYR A 425 5.34 0.69 1.30
C TYR A 425 4.29 0.22 2.33
N ILE A 426 4.58 -0.80 3.11
CA ILE A 426 3.59 -1.53 3.92
C ILE A 426 2.89 -0.62 4.95
N LEU A 427 3.66 0.03 5.83
CA LEU A 427 3.09 0.83 6.92
C LEU A 427 2.28 2.04 6.44
N PRO A 428 2.78 2.86 5.49
CA PRO A 428 1.99 3.96 4.93
C PRO A 428 0.69 3.49 4.27
N CYS A 429 0.71 2.37 3.56
CA CYS A 429 -0.51 1.81 2.98
C CYS A 429 -1.50 1.31 4.02
N LEU A 430 -1.06 0.59 5.05
CA LEU A 430 -1.91 0.18 6.16
C LEU A 430 -2.51 1.38 6.90
N ARG A 431 -1.71 2.42 7.13
CA ARG A 431 -2.20 3.65 7.75
C ARG A 431 -3.27 4.31 6.88
N LEU A 432 -3.04 4.45 5.59
CA LEU A 432 -3.99 5.06 4.67
C LEU A 432 -5.26 4.20 4.49
N LEU A 433 -5.16 2.87 4.55
CA LEU A 433 -6.32 1.98 4.55
C LEU A 433 -7.27 2.22 5.73
N SER A 434 -6.76 2.68 6.86
CA SER A 434 -7.54 2.82 8.11
C SER A 434 -7.82 4.27 8.50
N SER A 435 -7.35 5.27 7.76
CA SER A 435 -7.40 6.67 8.19
C SER A 435 -7.74 7.60 7.05
N ASP A 436 -8.54 8.62 7.31
CA ASP A 436 -8.77 9.72 6.38
C ASP A 436 -7.51 10.60 6.29
N LEU A 437 -7.42 11.46 5.27
CA LEU A 437 -6.22 12.24 4.97
C LEU A 437 -6.52 13.74 5.02
N VAL A 438 -5.75 14.46 5.80
CA VAL A 438 -5.71 15.93 5.83
C VAL A 438 -4.31 16.36 5.40
N ILE A 439 -4.21 17.18 4.37
CA ILE A 439 -2.96 17.81 3.92
C ILE A 439 -3.07 19.29 4.25
N ASP A 440 -2.23 19.74 5.17
CA ASP A 440 -2.28 21.13 5.67
C ASP A 440 -1.09 21.92 5.13
N GLU A 441 -1.30 23.23 4.93
CA GLU A 441 -0.35 24.19 4.34
C GLU A 441 0.21 23.70 2.98
N VAL A 442 -0.72 23.39 2.06
CA VAL A 442 -0.41 22.85 0.72
C VAL A 442 0.46 23.80 -0.12
N ASP A 443 0.43 25.09 0.16
CA ASP A 443 1.26 26.12 -0.46
C ASP A 443 2.74 26.08 -0.10
N ASP A 444 3.14 25.29 0.89
CA ASP A 444 4.54 25.06 1.24
C ASP A 444 5.26 24.06 0.32
N PHE A 445 4.54 23.38 -0.59
CA PHE A 445 5.08 22.34 -1.45
C PHE A 445 5.49 22.85 -2.83
N ASP A 446 6.56 22.30 -3.38
CA ASP A 446 6.99 22.62 -4.75
C ASP A 446 6.25 21.80 -5.82
N GLY A 447 6.52 22.08 -7.11
CA GLY A 447 5.79 21.46 -8.21
C GLY A 447 5.93 19.93 -8.30
N GLN A 448 7.07 19.34 -7.87
CA GLN A 448 7.26 17.89 -7.88
C GLN A 448 6.53 17.24 -6.70
N ASP A 449 6.58 17.88 -5.55
CA ASP A 449 5.83 17.44 -4.37
C ASP A 449 4.32 17.45 -4.61
N LEU A 450 3.80 18.46 -5.33
CA LEU A 450 2.38 18.55 -5.69
C LEU A 450 1.93 17.36 -6.56
N ILE A 451 2.78 16.87 -7.46
CA ILE A 451 2.47 15.65 -8.24
C ILE A 451 2.41 14.42 -7.33
N ALA A 452 3.38 14.27 -6.42
CA ALA A 452 3.39 13.17 -5.48
C ALA A 452 2.18 13.22 -4.53
N ILE A 453 1.78 14.41 -4.10
CA ILE A 453 0.54 14.64 -3.32
C ILE A 453 -0.70 14.25 -4.14
N GLY A 454 -0.76 14.59 -5.41
CA GLY A 454 -1.85 14.18 -6.30
C GLY A 454 -2.00 12.66 -6.37
N ARG A 455 -0.88 11.92 -6.48
CA ARG A 455 -0.87 10.44 -6.43
C ARG A 455 -1.35 9.91 -5.08
N LEU A 456 -0.97 10.54 -3.98
CA LEU A 456 -1.43 10.17 -2.64
C LEU A 456 -2.94 10.39 -2.47
N ILE A 457 -3.46 11.51 -2.97
CA ILE A 457 -4.90 11.83 -2.99
C ILE A 457 -5.67 10.80 -3.83
N HIS A 458 -5.15 10.46 -5.02
CA HIS A 458 -5.71 9.40 -5.86
C HIS A 458 -5.79 8.07 -5.11
N LEU A 459 -4.70 7.67 -4.45
CA LEU A 459 -4.66 6.45 -3.65
C LEU A 459 -5.67 6.51 -2.50
N ALA A 460 -5.79 7.63 -1.80
CA ALA A 460 -6.79 7.81 -0.74
C ALA A 460 -8.23 7.63 -1.28
N GLY A 461 -8.55 8.21 -2.44
CA GLY A 461 -9.82 7.99 -3.15
C GLY A 461 -10.04 6.52 -3.50
N MET A 462 -9.04 5.85 -4.06
CA MET A 462 -9.07 4.44 -4.43
C MET A 462 -9.27 3.50 -3.21
N LEU A 463 -8.86 3.93 -2.03
CA LEU A 463 -9.06 3.21 -0.77
C LEU A 463 -10.35 3.62 -0.02
N GLY A 464 -11.17 4.49 -0.61
CA GLY A 464 -12.44 4.93 -0.03
C GLY A 464 -12.26 5.88 1.16
N ARG A 465 -11.15 6.64 1.21
CA ARG A 465 -10.86 7.58 2.30
C ARG A 465 -11.34 8.99 1.96
N LYS A 466 -11.68 9.75 3.00
CA LYS A 466 -12.01 11.18 2.88
C LYS A 466 -10.71 11.97 2.81
N VAL A 467 -10.70 13.03 2.00
CA VAL A 467 -9.52 13.88 1.81
C VAL A 467 -9.89 15.33 2.09
N MET A 468 -9.09 16.00 2.92
CA MET A 468 -9.15 17.43 3.15
C MET A 468 -7.83 18.06 2.75
N ILE A 469 -7.92 19.16 2.01
CA ILE A 469 -6.81 20.06 1.73
C ILE A 469 -7.05 21.34 2.49
N SER A 470 -6.06 21.81 3.22
CA SER A 470 -6.15 23.00 4.05
C SER A 470 -4.97 23.94 3.75
N SER A 471 -5.26 25.14 3.29
CA SER A 471 -4.29 26.22 3.08
C SER A 471 -5.01 27.55 2.89
N ALA A 472 -4.38 28.63 3.32
CA ALA A 472 -4.94 29.98 3.12
C ALA A 472 -4.91 30.42 1.64
N THR A 473 -4.03 29.84 0.83
CA THR A 473 -3.72 30.29 -0.54
C THR A 473 -3.69 29.11 -1.52
N ILE A 474 -4.84 28.51 -1.79
CA ILE A 474 -4.95 27.43 -2.78
C ILE A 474 -5.38 28.00 -4.13
N PRO A 475 -4.54 27.95 -5.18
CA PRO A 475 -4.98 28.31 -6.53
C PRO A 475 -6.13 27.40 -6.99
N PRO A 476 -7.18 27.93 -7.65
CA PRO A 476 -8.30 27.14 -8.13
C PRO A 476 -7.88 25.94 -9.01
N SER A 477 -6.92 26.14 -9.90
CA SER A 477 -6.39 25.07 -10.77
C SER A 477 -5.70 23.94 -10.01
N LEU A 478 -5.06 24.24 -8.88
CA LEU A 478 -4.45 23.24 -8.02
C LEU A 478 -5.52 22.43 -7.28
N ALA A 479 -6.53 23.11 -6.72
CA ALA A 479 -7.64 22.46 -6.06
C ALA A 479 -8.42 21.55 -7.02
N GLU A 480 -8.64 21.99 -8.28
CA GLU A 480 -9.24 21.21 -9.35
C GLU A 480 -8.39 19.99 -9.71
N GLY A 481 -7.08 20.14 -9.86
CA GLY A 481 -6.16 19.03 -10.13
C GLY A 481 -6.21 17.97 -9.03
N PHE A 482 -6.26 18.37 -7.77
CA PHE A 482 -6.38 17.44 -6.64
C PHE A 482 -7.77 16.80 -6.56
N PHE A 483 -8.83 17.54 -6.88
CA PHE A 483 -10.16 16.97 -6.98
C PHE A 483 -10.23 15.91 -8.08
N ASN A 484 -9.68 16.18 -9.25
CA ASN A 484 -9.64 15.23 -10.35
C ASN A 484 -8.87 13.95 -9.97
N ALA A 485 -7.74 14.08 -9.29
CA ALA A 485 -7.00 12.93 -8.76
C ALA A 485 -7.83 12.12 -7.76
N TYR A 486 -8.57 12.79 -6.87
CA TYR A 486 -9.48 12.13 -5.94
C TYR A 486 -10.63 11.42 -6.64
N GLN A 487 -11.27 12.08 -7.62
CA GLN A 487 -12.38 11.55 -8.40
C GLN A 487 -11.98 10.28 -9.14
N GLU A 488 -10.84 10.28 -9.83
CA GLU A 488 -10.32 9.09 -10.52
C GLU A 488 -10.10 7.91 -9.55
N GLY A 489 -9.54 8.18 -8.37
CA GLY A 489 -9.41 7.16 -7.32
C GLY A 489 -10.76 6.66 -6.82
N TRP A 490 -11.72 7.56 -6.59
CA TRP A 490 -13.06 7.21 -6.13
C TRP A 490 -13.85 6.40 -7.15
N GLU A 491 -13.69 6.65 -8.44
CA GLU A 491 -14.25 5.82 -9.52
C GLU A 491 -13.78 4.37 -9.43
N LEU A 492 -12.48 4.15 -9.20
CA LEU A 492 -11.92 2.82 -9.00
C LEU A 492 -12.47 2.13 -7.75
N TYR A 493 -12.65 2.88 -6.65
CA TYR A 493 -13.28 2.37 -5.44
C TYR A 493 -14.73 1.95 -5.69
N ASN A 494 -15.52 2.78 -6.37
CA ASN A 494 -16.88 2.48 -6.79
C ASN A 494 -16.94 1.22 -7.67
N ALA A 495 -16.08 1.12 -8.67
CA ALA A 495 -15.99 -0.05 -9.54
C ALA A 495 -15.65 -1.33 -8.75
N PHE A 496 -14.71 -1.25 -7.82
CA PHE A 496 -14.33 -2.36 -6.95
C PHE A 496 -15.46 -2.79 -6.01
N LYS A 497 -16.17 -1.83 -5.43
CA LYS A 497 -17.32 -2.08 -4.53
C LYS A 497 -18.63 -2.38 -5.27
N GLN A 498 -18.63 -2.28 -6.62
CA GLN A 498 -19.83 -2.42 -7.45
C GLN A 498 -20.97 -1.47 -7.03
N GLN A 499 -20.61 -0.21 -6.77
CA GLN A 499 -21.51 0.86 -6.35
C GLN A 499 -21.31 2.11 -7.21
N THR A 500 -22.19 3.10 -7.08
CA THR A 500 -22.15 4.38 -7.82
C THR A 500 -22.34 5.56 -6.87
N GLN A 501 -21.56 5.59 -5.78
CA GLN A 501 -21.67 6.65 -4.79
C GLN A 501 -21.02 7.94 -5.29
N PRO A 502 -21.70 9.11 -5.15
CA PRO A 502 -21.17 10.39 -5.57
C PRO A 502 -20.07 10.89 -4.61
N ILE A 503 -19.45 11.99 -4.99
CA ILE A 503 -18.51 12.74 -4.16
C ILE A 503 -19.22 13.98 -3.62
N ALA A 504 -19.24 14.17 -2.31
CA ALA A 504 -19.58 15.44 -1.69
C ALA A 504 -18.31 16.30 -1.62
N CYS A 505 -18.31 17.37 -2.39
CA CYS A 505 -17.24 18.35 -2.43
C CYS A 505 -17.59 19.53 -1.54
N ILE A 506 -16.69 19.92 -0.62
CA ILE A 506 -16.92 21.01 0.32
C ILE A 506 -15.86 22.08 0.13
N TRP A 507 -16.31 23.32 -0.02
CA TRP A 507 -15.49 24.54 0.00
C TRP A 507 -15.80 25.34 1.25
N ILE A 508 -14.79 25.66 2.04
CA ILE A 508 -14.94 26.32 3.34
C ILE A 508 -13.94 27.45 3.43
N ASP A 509 -14.43 28.63 3.82
CA ASP A 509 -13.63 29.74 4.31
C ASP A 509 -14.28 30.34 5.56
N GLU A 510 -13.74 31.42 6.11
CA GLU A 510 -14.27 32.10 7.28
C GLU A 510 -15.62 32.81 7.03
N PHE A 511 -16.04 32.91 5.77
CA PHE A 511 -17.28 33.63 5.37
C PHE A 511 -18.38 32.64 4.97
N LYS A 512 -18.02 31.55 4.29
CA LYS A 512 -19.00 30.66 3.65
C LYS A 512 -18.54 29.20 3.70
N SER A 513 -19.52 28.30 3.76
CA SER A 513 -19.35 26.89 3.44
C SER A 513 -20.32 26.50 2.33
N LEU A 514 -19.83 25.81 1.31
CA LEU A 514 -20.60 25.31 0.19
C LEU A 514 -20.37 23.81 0.07
N ILE A 515 -21.45 23.04 -0.07
CA ILE A 515 -21.39 21.59 -0.31
C ILE A 515 -22.10 21.31 -1.62
N GLU A 516 -21.40 20.67 -2.55
CA GLU A 516 -21.95 20.20 -3.82
C GLU A 516 -21.74 18.72 -3.97
N THR A 517 -22.68 18.04 -4.62
CA THR A 517 -22.59 16.61 -4.93
C THR A 517 -22.25 16.45 -6.39
N ILE A 518 -21.16 15.73 -6.66
CA ILE A 518 -20.65 15.47 -8.00
C ILE A 518 -20.71 13.97 -8.24
N ASN A 519 -21.32 13.53 -9.33
CA ASN A 519 -21.28 12.13 -9.70
C ASN A 519 -19.86 11.75 -10.10
N ALA A 520 -19.42 10.58 -9.69
CA ALA A 520 -18.04 10.12 -9.96
C ALA A 520 -17.73 10.05 -11.47
N THR A 521 -18.76 9.83 -12.30
CA THR A 521 -18.65 9.71 -13.76
C THR A 521 -18.90 11.01 -14.53
N ASP A 522 -19.21 12.10 -13.86
CA ASP A 522 -19.42 13.39 -14.55
C ASP A 522 -18.09 13.85 -15.16
N SER A 523 -18.10 13.99 -16.48
CA SER A 523 -16.89 14.29 -17.25
C SER A 523 -16.28 15.65 -16.84
N LYS A 524 -14.98 15.76 -17.07
CA LYS A 524 -14.05 16.85 -16.73
C LYS A 524 -14.38 18.25 -17.33
N GLU A 525 -15.57 18.49 -17.80
CA GLU A 525 -16.00 19.73 -18.47
C GLU A 525 -16.70 20.73 -17.52
N ARG A 526 -16.22 20.84 -16.27
CA ARG A 526 -16.73 21.90 -15.39
C ARG A 526 -15.63 22.68 -14.71
#